data_8b91d39515e367210a657616b3f2fb1e
#
_entry.id   8b91d39515e367210a657616b3f2fb1e
#
_cell.length_a   1.000
_cell.length_b   1.000
_cell.length_c   1.000
_cell.angle_alpha   90.00
_cell.angle_beta   90.00
_cell.angle_gamma   90.00
#
_symmetry.space_group_name_H-M   'P 1'
#
loop_
_entity.id
_entity.type
_entity.pdbx_description
1 polymer ?
#
loop_
_entity_poly.entity_id
_entity_poly.type
_entity_poly.pdbx_seq_one_letter_code
_entity_poly.pdbx_strand_id
1 'polypeptide(L)'
;MNIVLIGYRGVGKSTIGKQLAGRMGMNFVDTDELIMQRADKTIREIFQQGGEALFRDLESAVVDDLAETDNTVIAAGGGVVLRKSNVEKLQANGRIVWLQAPAEVLWERIRADTLTAANRPNLTSAGGLEEILRLLQIRAPLYAAAADIALDVANMHPDQIVRYLAEMA
;
A
#
# COMPACT_ATOMS: atom_id res chain seq x y z
N MET A 1 -12.12 14.84 0.57
CA MET A 1 -11.57 13.84 -0.40
C MET A 1 -10.24 13.32 0.11
N ASN A 2 -10.00 12.03 0.00
CA ASN A 2 -8.78 11.37 0.44
C ASN A 2 -7.74 11.27 -0.70
N ILE A 3 -6.47 11.01 -0.34
CA ILE A 3 -5.43 10.60 -1.29
C ILE A 3 -5.02 9.17 -0.91
N VAL A 4 -5.16 8.24 -1.84
CA VAL A 4 -4.87 6.82 -1.61
C VAL A 4 -3.61 6.43 -2.36
N LEU A 5 -2.57 6.00 -1.64
CA LEU A 5 -1.34 5.51 -2.22
C LEU A 5 -1.40 3.99 -2.35
N ILE A 6 -1.30 3.49 -3.58
CA ILE A 6 -1.23 2.06 -3.89
C ILE A 6 0.10 1.71 -4.53
N GLY A 7 0.42 0.43 -4.57
CA GLY A 7 1.66 -0.08 -5.13
C GLY A 7 2.23 -1.21 -4.28
N TYR A 8 3.25 -1.86 -4.80
CA TYR A 8 3.86 -3.01 -4.15
C TYR A 8 4.54 -2.63 -2.83
N ARG A 9 4.65 -3.59 -1.92
CA ARG A 9 5.44 -3.47 -0.69
C ARG A 9 6.86 -2.98 -0.99
N GLY A 10 7.37 -2.04 -0.18
CA GLY A 10 8.71 -1.48 -0.33
C GLY A 10 8.84 -0.30 -1.29
N VAL A 11 7.77 0.11 -1.98
CA VAL A 11 7.82 1.26 -2.90
C VAL A 11 7.88 2.62 -2.19
N GLY A 12 7.55 2.67 -0.89
CA GLY A 12 7.67 3.87 -0.07
C GLY A 12 6.34 4.56 0.28
N LYS A 13 5.21 3.86 0.16
CA LYS A 13 3.87 4.42 0.44
C LYS A 13 3.76 5.07 1.81
N SER A 14 4.21 4.39 2.87
CA SER A 14 4.09 4.90 4.24
C SER A 14 4.96 6.13 4.47
N THR A 15 6.19 6.12 3.98
CA THR A 15 7.11 7.27 4.09
C THR A 15 6.58 8.48 3.33
N ILE A 16 6.22 8.27 2.07
CA ILE A 16 5.67 9.33 1.20
C ILE A 16 4.34 9.83 1.77
N GLY A 17 3.48 8.92 2.23
CA GLY A 17 2.17 9.26 2.77
C GLY A 17 2.25 10.13 4.01
N LYS A 18 3.14 9.81 4.96
CA LYS A 18 3.35 10.62 6.17
C LYS A 18 3.83 12.03 5.83
N GLN A 19 4.79 12.15 4.92
CA GLN A 19 5.32 13.45 4.50
C GLN A 19 4.28 14.27 3.72
N LEU A 20 3.51 13.61 2.84
CA LEU A 20 2.46 14.25 2.07
C LEU A 20 1.34 14.77 2.99
N ALA A 21 0.89 13.96 3.93
CA ALA A 21 -0.11 14.35 4.91
C ALA A 21 0.34 15.55 5.74
N GLY A 22 1.58 15.53 6.25
CA GLY A 22 2.15 16.67 6.98
C GLY A 22 2.24 17.95 6.14
N ARG A 23 2.62 17.83 4.87
CA ARG A 23 2.71 18.99 3.96
C ARG A 23 1.34 19.59 3.64
N MET A 24 0.31 18.76 3.51
CA MET A 24 -1.04 19.18 3.13
C MET A 24 -1.96 19.45 4.33
N GLY A 25 -1.52 19.23 5.56
CA GLY A 25 -2.39 19.35 6.74
C GLY A 25 -3.49 18.29 6.78
N MET A 26 -3.24 17.11 6.24
CA MET A 26 -4.17 15.98 6.20
C MET A 26 -3.84 14.97 7.30
N ASN A 27 -4.81 14.12 7.65
CA ASN A 27 -4.54 12.95 8.47
C ASN A 27 -3.73 11.90 7.68
N PHE A 28 -3.07 10.99 8.38
CA PHE A 28 -2.37 9.86 7.77
C PHE A 28 -2.82 8.54 8.37
N VAL A 29 -3.05 7.55 7.51
CA VAL A 29 -3.35 6.17 7.92
C VAL A 29 -2.57 5.19 7.03
N ASP A 30 -1.91 4.22 7.65
CA ASP A 30 -1.38 3.02 6.99
C ASP A 30 -2.33 1.86 7.28
N THR A 31 -2.89 1.23 6.23
CA THR A 31 -3.89 0.18 6.42
C THR A 31 -3.33 -1.06 7.11
N ASP A 32 -2.06 -1.42 6.85
CA ASP A 32 -1.42 -2.56 7.48
C ASP A 32 -1.19 -2.31 8.98
N GLU A 33 -0.74 -1.10 9.35
CA GLU A 33 -0.60 -0.69 10.76
C GLU A 33 -1.96 -0.73 11.47
N LEU A 34 -3.01 -0.24 10.84
CA LEU A 34 -4.36 -0.24 11.41
C LEU A 34 -4.93 -1.66 11.58
N ILE A 35 -4.68 -2.56 10.63
CA ILE A 35 -5.06 -3.97 10.74
C ILE A 35 -4.37 -4.62 11.94
N MET A 36 -3.05 -4.44 12.07
CA MET A 36 -2.27 -4.99 13.18
C MET A 36 -2.75 -4.45 14.53
N GLN A 37 -3.03 -3.16 14.60
CA GLN A 37 -3.53 -2.52 15.82
C GLN A 37 -4.90 -3.07 16.23
N ARG A 38 -5.83 -3.22 15.29
CA ARG A 38 -7.18 -3.74 15.57
C ARG A 38 -7.17 -5.21 15.95
N ALA A 39 -6.32 -6.00 15.30
CA ALA A 39 -6.21 -7.44 15.58
C ALA A 39 -5.35 -7.75 16.81
N ASP A 40 -4.58 -6.78 17.31
CA ASP A 40 -3.56 -6.97 18.34
C ASP A 40 -2.58 -8.10 17.96
N LYS A 41 -2.18 -8.14 16.69
CA LYS A 41 -1.32 -9.17 16.09
C LYS A 41 -0.49 -8.59 14.96
N THR A 42 0.69 -9.20 14.72
CA THR A 42 1.44 -8.96 13.50
C THR A 42 0.72 -9.55 12.29
N ILE A 43 1.04 -9.08 11.09
CA ILE A 43 0.50 -9.64 9.85
C ILE A 43 0.86 -11.13 9.75
N ARG A 44 2.08 -11.52 10.14
CA ARG A 44 2.49 -12.93 10.20
C ARG A 44 1.57 -13.77 11.08
N GLU A 45 1.24 -13.30 12.29
CA GLU A 45 0.33 -14.00 13.21
C GLU A 45 -1.08 -14.11 12.64
N ILE A 46 -1.58 -13.09 11.95
CA ILE A 46 -2.87 -13.12 11.26
C ILE A 46 -2.88 -14.21 10.18
N PHE A 47 -1.82 -14.28 9.35
CA PHE A 47 -1.68 -15.32 8.34
C PHE A 47 -1.58 -16.72 8.94
N GLN A 48 -0.88 -16.88 10.07
CA GLN A 48 -0.79 -18.17 10.78
C GLN A 48 -2.13 -18.60 11.34
N GLN A 49 -2.96 -17.66 11.80
CA GLN A 49 -4.27 -17.93 12.37
C GLN A 49 -5.32 -18.33 11.34
N GLY A 50 -5.41 -17.64 10.21
CA GLY A 50 -6.49 -17.81 9.24
C GLY A 50 -6.08 -17.63 7.78
N GLY A 51 -4.78 -17.58 7.48
CA GLY A 51 -4.24 -17.46 6.14
C GLY A 51 -4.49 -16.09 5.50
N GLU A 52 -4.23 -16.01 4.21
CA GLU A 52 -4.43 -14.79 3.43
C GLU A 52 -5.90 -14.34 3.43
N ALA A 53 -6.85 -15.28 3.41
CA ALA A 53 -8.29 -14.97 3.42
C ALA A 53 -8.68 -14.12 4.63
N LEU A 54 -8.22 -14.50 5.83
CA LEU A 54 -8.48 -13.72 7.04
C LEU A 54 -7.89 -12.31 6.94
N PHE A 55 -6.64 -12.19 6.47
CA PHE A 55 -6.00 -10.89 6.30
C PHE A 55 -6.80 -10.02 5.31
N ARG A 56 -7.24 -10.58 4.18
CA ARG A 56 -8.02 -9.83 3.19
C ARG A 56 -9.39 -9.40 3.72
N ASP A 57 -10.01 -10.18 4.58
CA ASP A 57 -11.26 -9.79 5.24
C ASP A 57 -11.05 -8.62 6.21
N LEU A 58 -9.97 -8.66 6.99
CA LEU A 58 -9.60 -7.55 7.88
C LEU A 58 -9.22 -6.29 7.10
N GLU A 59 -8.52 -6.44 5.98
CA GLU A 59 -8.18 -5.34 5.08
C GLU A 59 -9.43 -4.68 4.49
N SER A 60 -10.39 -5.47 4.04
CA SER A 60 -11.66 -4.96 3.53
C SER A 60 -12.46 -4.22 4.59
N ALA A 61 -12.50 -4.71 5.82
CA ALA A 61 -13.16 -4.01 6.94
C ALA A 61 -12.50 -2.65 7.24
N VAL A 62 -11.18 -2.58 7.18
CA VAL A 62 -10.45 -1.31 7.33
C VAL A 62 -10.76 -0.35 6.18
N VAL A 63 -10.81 -0.86 4.95
CA VAL A 63 -11.17 -0.05 3.77
C VAL A 63 -12.59 0.51 3.89
N ASP A 64 -13.53 -0.27 4.40
CA ASP A 64 -14.91 0.16 4.61
C ASP A 64 -14.97 1.40 5.52
N ASP A 65 -14.25 1.35 6.64
CA ASP A 65 -14.22 2.48 7.56
C ASP A 65 -13.48 3.69 6.97
N LEU A 66 -12.37 3.46 6.26
CA LEU A 66 -11.59 4.54 5.65
C LEU A 66 -12.30 5.23 4.49
N ALA A 67 -13.20 4.54 3.78
CA ALA A 67 -14.03 5.12 2.74
C ALA A 67 -14.98 6.20 3.26
N GLU A 68 -15.36 6.13 4.53
CA GLU A 68 -16.21 7.11 5.21
C GLU A 68 -15.41 8.29 5.79
N THR A 69 -14.08 8.25 5.77
CA THR A 69 -13.23 9.35 6.24
C THR A 69 -13.04 10.42 5.16
N ASP A 70 -12.59 11.60 5.58
CA ASP A 70 -12.21 12.67 4.66
C ASP A 70 -10.88 13.28 5.07
N ASN A 71 -10.26 14.03 4.18
CA ASN A 71 -9.01 14.74 4.43
C ASN A 71 -7.89 13.82 4.99
N THR A 72 -7.76 12.64 4.39
CA THR A 72 -6.81 11.61 4.86
C THR A 72 -5.93 11.10 3.71
N VAL A 73 -4.63 11.01 3.96
CA VAL A 73 -3.70 10.26 3.11
C VAL A 73 -3.67 8.82 3.60
N ILE A 74 -4.05 7.89 2.74
CA ILE A 74 -4.15 6.46 3.04
C ILE A 74 -3.03 5.72 2.31
N ALA A 75 -2.07 5.14 3.05
CA ALA A 75 -1.11 4.20 2.51
C ALA A 75 -1.72 2.80 2.54
N ALA A 76 -2.20 2.32 1.41
CA ALA A 76 -2.88 1.05 1.31
C ALA A 76 -1.91 -0.13 1.18
N GLY A 77 -2.25 -1.27 1.75
CA GLY A 77 -1.48 -2.51 1.58
C GLY A 77 -1.36 -2.93 0.12
N GLY A 78 -0.27 -3.61 -0.23
CA GLY A 78 0.04 -3.95 -1.62
C GLY A 78 -0.99 -4.82 -2.34
N GLY A 79 -1.79 -5.57 -1.60
CA GLY A 79 -2.85 -6.43 -2.14
C GLY A 79 -4.26 -5.86 -2.03
N VAL A 80 -4.43 -4.59 -1.67
CA VAL A 80 -5.75 -3.95 -1.53
C VAL A 80 -6.56 -4.02 -2.83
N VAL A 81 -5.89 -3.99 -3.97
CA VAL A 81 -6.49 -4.03 -5.32
C VAL A 81 -6.98 -5.42 -5.74
N LEU A 82 -6.67 -6.48 -4.98
CA LEU A 82 -7.10 -7.84 -5.30
C LEU A 82 -8.63 -8.01 -5.19
N ARG A 83 -9.28 -7.20 -4.37
CA ARG A 83 -10.75 -7.17 -4.27
C ARG A 83 -11.27 -5.89 -4.92
N LYS A 84 -12.07 -6.05 -5.97
CA LYS A 84 -12.67 -4.94 -6.70
C LYS A 84 -13.49 -4.02 -5.80
N SER A 85 -14.21 -4.59 -4.82
CA SER A 85 -15.00 -3.82 -3.85
C SER A 85 -14.15 -2.83 -3.02
N ASN A 86 -12.92 -3.20 -2.68
CA ASN A 86 -12.00 -2.27 -2.00
C ASN A 86 -11.66 -1.08 -2.90
N VAL A 87 -11.37 -1.35 -4.17
CA VAL A 87 -11.02 -0.31 -5.16
C VAL A 87 -12.18 0.65 -5.34
N GLU A 88 -13.40 0.14 -5.56
CA GLU A 88 -14.61 0.94 -5.75
C GLU A 88 -14.88 1.87 -4.56
N LYS A 89 -14.72 1.36 -3.34
CA LYS A 89 -14.89 2.16 -2.12
C LYS A 89 -13.83 3.26 -1.97
N LEU A 90 -12.58 2.94 -2.23
CA LEU A 90 -11.49 3.92 -2.17
C LEU A 90 -11.62 4.99 -3.26
N GLN A 91 -12.10 4.62 -4.46
CA GLN A 91 -12.35 5.56 -5.56
C GLN A 91 -13.52 6.50 -5.29
N ALA A 92 -14.52 6.04 -4.52
CA ALA A 92 -15.73 6.83 -4.26
C ALA A 92 -15.45 8.17 -3.55
N ASN A 93 -14.44 8.21 -2.67
CA ASN A 93 -14.05 9.41 -1.92
C ASN A 93 -12.54 9.65 -1.89
N GLY A 94 -11.79 9.11 -2.86
CA GLY A 94 -10.34 9.25 -2.88
C GLY A 94 -9.77 9.33 -4.28
N ARG A 95 -8.66 10.06 -4.41
CA ARG A 95 -7.82 10.05 -5.59
C ARG A 95 -6.74 9.00 -5.42
N ILE A 96 -6.68 8.03 -6.31
CA ILE A 96 -5.75 6.91 -6.21
C ILE A 96 -4.46 7.19 -6.99
N VAL A 97 -3.35 7.11 -6.28
CA VAL A 97 -2.00 7.28 -6.82
C VAL A 97 -1.25 5.95 -6.75
N TRP A 98 -0.84 5.44 -7.89
CA TRP A 98 0.01 4.25 -7.96
C TRP A 98 1.48 4.63 -8.00
N LEU A 99 2.23 4.26 -6.97
CA LEU A 99 3.67 4.41 -6.91
C LEU A 99 4.33 3.16 -7.49
N GLN A 100 5.15 3.35 -8.52
CA GLN A 100 5.82 2.28 -9.27
C GLN A 100 7.32 2.29 -9.03
N ALA A 101 7.91 1.10 -8.99
CA ALA A 101 9.35 0.90 -9.08
C ALA A 101 9.65 -0.47 -9.70
N PRO A 102 10.81 -0.66 -10.35
CA PRO A 102 11.24 -1.97 -10.84
C PRO A 102 11.34 -2.99 -9.70
N ALA A 103 11.15 -4.27 -10.02
CA ALA A 103 11.17 -5.35 -9.04
C ALA A 103 12.49 -5.41 -8.27
N GLU A 104 13.61 -5.15 -8.95
CA GLU A 104 14.94 -5.14 -8.35
C GLU A 104 15.09 -4.04 -7.29
N VAL A 105 14.54 -2.86 -7.54
CA VAL A 105 14.53 -1.74 -6.58
C VAL A 105 13.68 -2.09 -5.37
N LEU A 106 12.51 -2.67 -5.59
CA LEU A 106 11.62 -3.13 -4.51
C LEU A 106 12.29 -4.21 -3.66
N TRP A 107 12.96 -5.17 -4.30
CA TRP A 107 13.67 -6.23 -3.60
C TRP A 107 14.79 -5.69 -2.71
N GLU A 108 15.61 -4.76 -3.21
CA GLU A 108 16.65 -4.13 -2.41
C GLU A 108 16.09 -3.41 -1.17
N ARG A 109 14.99 -2.70 -1.32
CA ARG A 109 14.33 -1.99 -0.21
C ARG A 109 13.72 -2.96 0.81
N ILE A 110 13.05 -4.01 0.36
CA ILE A 110 12.45 -5.03 1.22
C ILE A 110 13.53 -5.78 1.99
N ARG A 111 14.61 -6.16 1.32
CA ARG A 111 15.74 -6.88 1.91
C ARG A 111 16.46 -6.05 2.98
N ALA A 112 16.56 -4.75 2.80
CA ALA A 112 17.17 -3.83 3.76
C ALA A 112 16.28 -3.56 4.99
N ASP A 113 14.97 -3.79 4.90
CA ASP A 113 14.01 -3.59 5.98
C ASP A 113 13.83 -4.85 6.82
N THR A 114 14.60 -4.95 7.92
CA THR A 114 14.56 -6.09 8.84
C THR A 114 13.24 -6.25 9.58
N LEU A 115 12.52 -5.14 9.87
CA LEU A 115 11.21 -5.18 10.52
C LEU A 115 10.15 -5.80 9.60
N THR A 116 10.18 -5.49 8.33
CA THR A 116 9.27 -6.08 7.34
C THR A 116 9.52 -7.58 7.22
N ALA A 117 10.76 -8.02 7.17
CA ALA A 117 11.10 -9.45 7.09
C ALA A 117 10.62 -10.23 8.32
N ALA A 118 10.65 -9.62 9.53
CA ALA A 118 10.18 -10.26 10.75
C ALA A 118 8.67 -10.36 10.85
N ASN A 119 7.94 -9.38 10.31
CA ASN A 119 6.49 -9.22 10.53
C ASN A 119 5.62 -9.69 9.36
N ARG A 120 6.18 -9.94 8.18
CA ARG A 120 5.43 -10.33 6.98
C ARG A 120 5.92 -11.65 6.42
N PRO A 121 5.01 -12.63 6.24
CA PRO A 121 5.37 -13.88 5.58
C PRO A 121 5.57 -13.67 4.07
N ASN A 122 6.29 -14.59 3.44
CA ASN A 122 6.27 -14.73 2.00
C ASN A 122 4.86 -15.10 1.52
N LEU A 123 4.42 -14.53 0.41
CA LEU A 123 3.11 -14.80 -0.19
C LEU A 123 3.14 -15.97 -1.18
N THR A 124 4.35 -16.36 -1.62
CA THR A 124 4.58 -17.53 -2.48
C THR A 124 5.67 -18.42 -1.88
N SER A 125 5.76 -19.64 -2.37
CA SER A 125 6.82 -20.58 -1.97
C SER A 125 8.22 -20.14 -2.40
N ALA A 126 8.33 -19.31 -3.45
CA ALA A 126 9.61 -18.85 -3.97
C ALA A 126 10.27 -17.78 -3.08
N GLY A 127 9.47 -16.83 -2.55
CA GLY A 127 9.98 -15.66 -1.83
C GLY A 127 10.88 -14.77 -2.69
N GLY A 128 11.48 -13.74 -2.10
CA GLY A 128 12.51 -12.92 -2.73
C GLY A 128 12.09 -12.21 -4.02
N LEU A 129 13.05 -11.99 -4.91
CA LEU A 129 12.84 -11.31 -6.19
C LEU A 129 11.82 -12.04 -7.08
N GLU A 130 11.86 -13.37 -7.08
CA GLU A 130 10.95 -14.20 -7.89
C GLU A 130 9.48 -14.01 -7.49
N GLU A 131 9.21 -13.90 -6.19
CA GLU A 131 7.90 -13.55 -5.67
C GLU A 131 7.43 -12.19 -6.16
N ILE A 132 8.30 -11.18 -6.09
CA ILE A 132 7.99 -9.82 -6.53
C ILE A 132 7.63 -9.80 -8.02
N LEU A 133 8.44 -10.44 -8.86
CA LEU A 133 8.19 -10.53 -10.30
C LEU A 133 6.85 -11.20 -10.61
N ARG A 134 6.54 -12.29 -9.94
CA ARG A 134 5.28 -13.03 -10.11
C ARG A 134 4.08 -12.22 -9.65
N LEU A 135 4.14 -11.62 -8.47
CA LEU A 135 3.03 -10.83 -7.92
C LEU A 135 2.82 -9.52 -8.68
N LEU A 136 3.88 -8.85 -9.14
CA LEU A 136 3.75 -7.67 -9.99
C LEU A 136 3.09 -8.01 -11.33
N GLN A 137 3.39 -9.15 -11.92
CA GLN A 137 2.74 -9.60 -13.15
C GLN A 137 1.22 -9.71 -12.99
N ILE A 138 0.76 -10.16 -11.82
CA ILE A 138 -0.67 -10.27 -11.47
C ILE A 138 -1.25 -8.90 -11.10
N ARG A 139 -0.54 -8.13 -10.27
CA ARG A 139 -1.07 -6.92 -9.62
C ARG A 139 -0.93 -5.65 -10.45
N ALA A 140 0.11 -5.53 -11.31
CA ALA A 140 0.31 -4.33 -12.10
C ALA A 140 -0.90 -3.93 -12.96
N PRO A 141 -1.59 -4.85 -13.64
CA PRO A 141 -2.83 -4.50 -14.36
C PRO A 141 -3.93 -3.99 -13.42
N LEU A 142 -4.02 -4.52 -12.20
CA LEU A 142 -4.99 -4.10 -11.19
C LEU A 142 -4.67 -2.71 -10.63
N TYR A 143 -3.39 -2.44 -10.37
CA TYR A 143 -2.95 -1.08 -9.98
C TYR A 143 -3.26 -0.07 -11.08
N ALA A 144 -2.93 -0.41 -12.33
CA ALA A 144 -3.18 0.47 -13.47
C ALA A 144 -4.67 0.77 -13.65
N ALA A 145 -5.54 -0.23 -13.46
CA ALA A 145 -6.99 -0.06 -13.57
C ALA A 145 -7.58 0.78 -12.43
N ALA A 146 -6.97 0.73 -11.23
CA ALA A 146 -7.45 1.44 -10.05
C ALA A 146 -6.97 2.91 -10.00
N ALA A 147 -5.81 3.22 -10.56
CA ALA A 147 -5.11 4.48 -10.35
C ALA A 147 -5.63 5.62 -11.24
N ASP A 148 -5.78 6.80 -10.64
CA ASP A 148 -5.96 8.07 -11.35
C ASP A 148 -4.63 8.64 -11.85
N ILE A 149 -3.56 8.36 -11.10
CA ILE A 149 -2.19 8.79 -11.39
C ILE A 149 -1.24 7.61 -11.18
N ALA A 150 -0.32 7.41 -12.12
CA ALA A 150 0.79 6.47 -11.98
C ALA A 150 2.12 7.24 -12.01
N LEU A 151 2.98 6.97 -11.03
CA LEU A 151 4.25 7.68 -10.85
C LEU A 151 5.39 6.70 -10.62
N ASP A 152 6.39 6.70 -11.51
CA ASP A 152 7.64 5.96 -11.30
C ASP A 152 8.52 6.72 -10.31
N VAL A 153 8.77 6.10 -9.16
CA VAL A 153 9.49 6.72 -8.04
C VAL A 153 10.90 6.16 -7.85
N ALA A 154 11.36 5.28 -8.75
CA ALA A 154 12.66 4.61 -8.63
C ALA A 154 13.84 5.57 -8.53
N ASN A 155 13.80 6.66 -9.30
CA ASN A 155 14.86 7.65 -9.40
C ASN A 155 14.48 9.02 -8.79
N MET A 156 13.41 9.07 -8.01
CA MET A 156 12.94 10.29 -7.37
C MET A 156 13.27 10.27 -5.87
N HIS A 157 13.75 11.41 -5.36
CA HIS A 157 13.85 11.59 -3.91
C HIS A 157 12.43 11.75 -3.31
N PRO A 158 12.16 11.24 -2.10
CA PRO A 158 10.84 11.37 -1.44
C PRO A 158 10.28 12.80 -1.46
N ASP A 159 11.11 13.80 -1.20
CA ASP A 159 10.68 15.20 -1.21
C ASP A 159 10.17 15.69 -2.58
N GLN A 160 10.74 15.17 -3.67
CA GLN A 160 10.29 15.48 -5.02
C GLN A 160 8.91 14.87 -5.30
N ILE A 161 8.72 13.62 -4.85
CA ILE A 161 7.45 12.90 -4.97
C ILE A 161 6.35 13.65 -4.21
N VAL A 162 6.64 13.99 -2.95
CA VAL A 162 5.70 14.70 -2.07
C VAL A 162 5.31 16.06 -2.65
N ARG A 163 6.28 16.81 -3.18
CA ARG A 163 6.02 18.10 -3.82
C ARG A 163 5.11 17.94 -5.03
N TYR A 164 5.46 17.02 -5.91
CA TYR A 164 4.67 16.74 -7.12
C TYR A 164 3.23 16.35 -6.78
N LEU A 165 3.03 15.45 -5.83
CA LEU A 165 1.70 15.01 -5.43
C LEU A 165 0.89 16.12 -4.76
N ALA A 166 1.53 16.96 -3.94
CA ALA A 166 0.85 18.09 -3.31
C ALA A 166 0.40 19.16 -4.30
N GLU A 167 1.11 19.33 -5.42
CA GLU A 167 0.73 20.26 -6.49
C GLU A 167 -0.39 19.71 -7.39
N MET A 168 -0.53 18.38 -7.44
CA MET A 168 -1.55 17.71 -8.26
C MET A 168 -2.84 17.38 -7.50
N ALA A 169 -2.82 17.46 -6.20
CA ALA A 169 -3.99 17.24 -5.35
C ALA A 169 -4.80 18.52 -5.21
#